data_17fe6d8a069e9ad6ac1a79ae9e1c8abe
#
_entry.id   17fe6d8a069e9ad6ac1a79ae9e1c8abe
#
_cell.length_a   1.000
_cell.length_b   1.000
_cell.length_c   1.000
_cell.angle_alpha   90.00
_cell.angle_beta   90.00
_cell.angle_gamma   90.00
#
_symmetry.space_group_name_H-M   'P 1'
#
loop_
_entity.id
_entity.type
_entity.pdbx_description
1 polymer ?
#
loop_
_entity_poly.entity_id
_entity_poly.type
_entity_poly.pdbx_seq_one_letter_code
_entity_poly.pdbx_strand_id
1 'polypeptide(L)'
;MARILVLYYSSYGHIARMADAVAEGVRNAGHECDVRRVPETAPAEVAKAAGFVADETHDLISGIDALPEYDGLVIGAPTRFGRMPSQMAAFLDQAGGLWYTDALVGKAAAAFTSTAAQHGGQETTLFSIITNLLHFGCTVVGLDYGFKAQNGVDVVRGGAPYGATTIANNDGSRQPSDVDLDGARYLGRRVAETAAKLIA
;
A
#
# COMPACT_ATOMS: atom_id res chain seq x y z
N MET A 1 16.90 13.00 -6.56
CA MET A 1 16.54 11.96 -5.57
C MET A 1 15.06 12.17 -5.28
N ALA A 2 14.24 11.13 -5.42
CA ALA A 2 12.79 11.24 -5.17
C ALA A 2 12.46 10.98 -3.70
N ARG A 3 11.41 11.60 -3.19
CA ARG A 3 10.84 11.37 -1.86
C ARG A 3 9.51 10.62 -1.98
N ILE A 4 9.43 9.43 -1.39
CA ILE A 4 8.30 8.51 -1.52
C ILE A 4 7.55 8.39 -0.19
N LEU A 5 6.22 8.46 -0.25
CA LEU A 5 5.35 8.13 0.88
C LEU A 5 4.86 6.68 0.74
N VAL A 6 5.08 5.89 1.77
CA VAL A 6 4.36 4.63 1.99
C VAL A 6 3.27 4.89 3.02
N LEU A 7 2.04 5.00 2.56
CA LEU A 7 0.87 5.25 3.40
C LEU A 7 0.06 3.98 3.56
N TYR A 8 -0.23 3.59 4.79
CA TYR A 8 -0.97 2.36 5.01
C TYR A 8 -2.00 2.44 6.13
N TYR A 9 -2.95 1.51 6.10
CA TYR A 9 -3.79 1.11 7.23
C TYR A 9 -3.63 -0.38 7.49
N SER A 10 -3.54 -0.79 8.75
CA SER A 10 -3.39 -2.19 9.14
C SER A 10 -4.22 -2.51 10.37
N SER A 11 -5.09 -3.57 10.30
CA SER A 11 -5.86 -4.03 11.46
C SER A 11 -5.12 -5.12 12.24
N TYR A 12 -4.28 -5.94 11.60
CA TYR A 12 -3.69 -7.15 12.18
C TYR A 12 -2.16 -7.25 11.96
N GLY A 13 -1.51 -6.16 11.54
CA GLY A 13 -0.06 -6.08 11.40
C GLY A 13 0.52 -6.52 10.04
N HIS A 14 -0.20 -7.30 9.22
CA HIS A 14 0.32 -7.81 7.94
C HIS A 14 0.69 -6.70 6.96
N ILE A 15 -0.18 -5.67 6.85
CA ILE A 15 0.08 -4.52 5.97
C ILE A 15 1.24 -3.66 6.50
N ALA A 16 1.38 -3.51 7.82
CA ALA A 16 2.52 -2.80 8.41
C ALA A 16 3.85 -3.44 7.98
N ARG A 17 3.96 -4.78 8.08
CA ARG A 17 5.15 -5.51 7.62
C ARG A 17 5.40 -5.39 6.11
N MET A 18 4.34 -5.39 5.31
CA MET A 18 4.47 -5.14 3.86
C MET A 18 4.93 -3.70 3.59
N ALA A 19 4.45 -2.71 4.37
CA ALA A 19 4.87 -1.31 4.25
C ALA A 19 6.37 -1.13 4.55
N ASP A 20 6.89 -1.81 5.57
CA ASP A 20 8.32 -1.85 5.87
C ASP A 20 9.15 -2.37 4.68
N ALA A 21 8.70 -3.45 4.06
CA ALA A 21 9.38 -4.03 2.91
C ALA A 21 9.32 -3.10 1.67
N VAL A 22 8.19 -2.44 1.43
CA VAL A 22 8.09 -1.41 0.38
C VAL A 22 9.09 -0.30 0.63
N ALA A 23 9.14 0.23 1.86
CA ALA A 23 10.07 1.30 2.24
C ALA A 23 11.54 0.89 2.12
N GLU A 24 11.87 -0.35 2.49
CA GLU A 24 13.20 -0.91 2.28
C GLU A 24 13.56 -0.93 0.79
N GLY A 25 12.65 -1.32 -0.08
CA GLY A 25 12.86 -1.30 -1.52
C GLY A 25 13.13 0.10 -2.08
N VAL A 26 12.42 1.12 -1.58
CA VAL A 26 12.66 2.53 -1.92
C VAL A 26 14.06 2.98 -1.48
N ARG A 27 14.42 2.72 -0.22
CA ARG A 27 15.72 3.12 0.36
C ARG A 27 16.89 2.41 -0.31
N ASN A 28 16.75 1.13 -0.61
CA ASN A 28 17.78 0.34 -1.32
C ASN A 28 18.01 0.83 -2.75
N ALA A 29 17.03 1.53 -3.34
CA ALA A 29 17.18 2.22 -4.64
C ALA A 29 17.82 3.61 -4.53
N GLY A 30 18.23 4.05 -3.34
CA GLY A 30 18.89 5.34 -3.11
C GLY A 30 17.92 6.53 -3.03
N HIS A 31 16.68 6.30 -2.64
CA HIS A 31 15.64 7.34 -2.52
C HIS A 31 15.16 7.51 -1.07
N GLU A 32 14.55 8.66 -0.77
CA GLU A 32 13.96 8.95 0.53
C GLU A 32 12.59 8.28 0.67
N CYS A 33 12.30 7.79 1.87
CA CYS A 33 11.04 7.13 2.16
C CYS A 33 10.52 7.46 3.54
N ASP A 34 9.34 8.06 3.59
CA ASP A 34 8.53 8.18 4.80
C ASP A 34 7.48 7.07 4.83
N VAL A 35 7.32 6.44 5.98
CA VAL A 35 6.24 5.48 6.23
C VAL A 35 5.26 6.13 7.20
N ARG A 36 3.99 6.18 6.83
CA ARG A 36 2.92 6.77 7.64
C ARG A 36 1.70 5.86 7.64
N ARG A 37 0.95 5.89 8.73
CA ARG A 37 -0.30 5.15 8.85
C ARG A 37 -1.51 6.08 8.89
N VAL A 38 -2.61 5.56 8.37
CA VAL A 38 -3.93 6.18 8.50
C VAL A 38 -4.52 5.82 9.87
N PRO A 39 -5.18 6.75 10.57
CA PRO A 39 -5.75 6.48 11.89
C PRO A 39 -6.88 5.43 11.85
N GLU A 40 -7.03 4.68 12.96
CA GLU A 40 -8.21 3.86 13.20
C GLU A 40 -9.43 4.78 13.45
N THR A 41 -10.54 4.45 12.80
CA THR A 41 -11.81 5.20 12.93
C THR A 41 -12.91 4.38 13.61
N ALA A 42 -12.68 3.07 13.84
CA ALA A 42 -13.62 2.25 14.60
C ALA A 42 -13.59 2.67 16.09
N PRO A 43 -14.72 2.62 16.79
CA PRO A 43 -14.74 2.78 18.24
C PRO A 43 -13.77 1.79 18.92
N ALA A 44 -13.11 2.24 19.99
CA ALA A 44 -12.06 1.47 20.64
C ALA A 44 -12.54 0.09 21.14
N GLU A 45 -13.78 0.02 21.65
CA GLU A 45 -14.41 -1.24 22.06
C GLU A 45 -14.65 -2.20 20.88
N VAL A 46 -14.97 -1.67 19.69
CA VAL A 46 -15.18 -2.46 18.48
C VAL A 46 -13.83 -3.00 17.97
N ALA A 47 -12.81 -2.14 17.89
CA ALA A 47 -11.46 -2.53 17.49
C ALA A 47 -10.90 -3.62 18.42
N LYS A 48 -11.08 -3.45 19.74
CA LYS A 48 -10.66 -4.44 20.75
C LYS A 48 -11.40 -5.75 20.61
N ALA A 49 -12.72 -5.73 20.45
CA ALA A 49 -13.55 -6.93 20.28
C ALA A 49 -13.21 -7.68 18.98
N ALA A 50 -12.82 -6.96 17.93
CA ALA A 50 -12.38 -7.54 16.66
C ALA A 50 -10.90 -8.01 16.69
N GLY A 51 -10.19 -7.82 17.79
CA GLY A 51 -8.78 -8.24 17.93
C GLY A 51 -7.82 -7.41 17.09
N PHE A 52 -8.16 -6.14 16.80
CA PHE A 52 -7.24 -5.26 16.09
C PHE A 52 -5.98 -5.02 16.91
N VAL A 53 -4.84 -5.09 16.26
CA VAL A 53 -3.55 -4.82 16.88
C VAL A 53 -3.31 -3.32 16.86
N ALA A 54 -3.02 -2.72 18.03
CA ALA A 54 -2.57 -1.35 18.08
C ALA A 54 -1.21 -1.26 17.36
N ASP A 55 -1.20 -0.60 16.21
CA ASP A 55 0.03 -0.38 15.45
C ASP A 55 0.60 0.99 15.83
N GLU A 56 1.70 0.98 16.56
CA GLU A 56 2.44 2.18 16.97
C GLU A 56 3.83 2.25 16.31
N THR A 57 4.09 1.38 15.33
CA THR A 57 5.40 1.26 14.68
C THR A 57 5.75 2.52 13.89
N HIS A 58 4.77 3.15 13.27
CA HIS A 58 4.96 4.37 12.48
C HIS A 58 3.99 5.47 12.94
N ASP A 59 4.42 6.71 12.74
CA ASP A 59 3.60 7.88 13.03
C ASP A 59 2.36 7.94 12.13
N LEU A 60 1.30 8.57 12.64
CA LEU A 60 0.16 8.94 11.82
C LEU A 60 0.56 9.97 10.77
N ILE A 61 -0.08 9.90 9.61
CA ILE A 61 0.02 10.99 8.63
C ILE A 61 -0.64 12.25 9.21
N SER A 62 -0.05 13.41 8.96
CA SER A 62 -0.54 14.70 9.49
C SER A 62 -1.88 15.12 8.89
N GLY A 63 -2.22 14.64 7.70
CA GLY A 63 -3.46 14.92 6.99
C GLY A 63 -3.32 14.68 5.49
N ILE A 64 -4.43 14.88 4.77
CA ILE A 64 -4.47 14.67 3.33
C ILE A 64 -3.56 15.66 2.57
N ASP A 65 -3.40 16.87 3.10
CA ASP A 65 -2.59 17.94 2.49
C ASP A 65 -1.08 17.65 2.52
N ALA A 66 -0.65 16.59 3.20
CA ALA A 66 0.74 16.12 3.14
C ALA A 66 1.08 15.37 1.85
N LEU A 67 0.08 14.83 1.12
CA LEU A 67 0.35 14.01 -0.07
C LEU A 67 1.14 14.73 -1.18
N PRO A 68 0.89 16.00 -1.49
CA PRO A 68 1.63 16.74 -2.51
C PRO A 68 3.13 16.91 -2.22
N GLU A 69 3.58 16.79 -0.96
CA GLU A 69 4.99 16.93 -0.58
C GLU A 69 5.88 15.80 -1.09
N TYR A 70 5.28 14.70 -1.57
CA TYR A 70 5.98 13.52 -2.04
C TYR A 70 5.97 13.43 -3.57
N ASP A 71 7.02 12.87 -4.15
CA ASP A 71 7.17 12.63 -5.58
C ASP A 71 6.47 11.34 -6.02
N GLY A 72 6.22 10.44 -5.08
CA GLY A 72 5.50 9.20 -5.32
C GLY A 72 4.78 8.66 -4.08
N LEU A 73 3.71 7.89 -4.32
CA LEU A 73 2.79 7.39 -3.30
C LEU A 73 2.64 5.87 -3.41
N VAL A 74 2.84 5.14 -2.32
CA VAL A 74 2.53 3.70 -2.27
C VAL A 74 1.48 3.47 -1.19
N ILE A 75 0.26 3.09 -1.59
CA ILE A 75 -0.89 2.98 -0.70
C ILE A 75 -1.16 1.52 -0.36
N GLY A 76 -1.16 1.20 0.94
CA GLY A 76 -1.41 -0.15 1.45
C GLY A 76 -2.63 -0.26 2.36
N ALA A 77 -3.48 -1.26 2.10
CA ALA A 77 -4.62 -1.54 2.97
C ALA A 77 -5.06 -3.00 2.87
N PRO A 78 -5.56 -3.63 3.96
CA PRO A 78 -6.09 -4.98 3.89
C PRO A 78 -7.44 -4.97 3.16
N THR A 79 -7.86 -6.14 2.66
CA THR A 79 -9.19 -6.27 2.07
C THR A 79 -10.30 -6.11 3.12
N ARG A 80 -11.36 -5.47 2.73
CA ARG A 80 -12.69 -5.56 3.35
C ARG A 80 -13.70 -5.83 2.25
N PHE A 81 -14.11 -7.11 2.13
CA PHE A 81 -15.07 -7.55 1.12
C PHE A 81 -14.67 -7.18 -0.32
N GLY A 82 -13.38 -7.38 -0.67
CA GLY A 82 -12.85 -7.12 -2.01
C GLY A 82 -12.52 -5.66 -2.32
N ARG A 83 -12.47 -4.76 -1.32
CA ARG A 83 -12.10 -3.36 -1.46
C ARG A 83 -11.26 -2.87 -0.29
N MET A 84 -10.67 -1.67 -0.39
CA MET A 84 -10.01 -1.03 0.74
C MET A 84 -10.99 -0.79 1.90
N PRO A 85 -10.53 -0.83 3.17
CA PRO A 85 -11.35 -0.57 4.33
C PRO A 85 -11.77 0.90 4.44
N SER A 86 -12.83 1.14 5.21
CA SER A 86 -13.39 2.49 5.41
C SER A 86 -12.37 3.49 5.94
N GLN A 87 -11.42 3.07 6.75
CA GLN A 87 -10.36 3.93 7.28
C GLN A 87 -9.54 4.57 6.16
N MET A 88 -9.04 3.77 5.21
CA MET A 88 -8.29 4.26 4.07
C MET A 88 -9.19 5.05 3.11
N ALA A 89 -10.42 4.57 2.84
CA ALA A 89 -11.36 5.27 1.98
C ALA A 89 -11.72 6.65 2.54
N ALA A 90 -12.06 6.74 3.83
CA ALA A 90 -12.40 8.01 4.47
C ALA A 90 -11.23 9.01 4.51
N PHE A 91 -9.98 8.51 4.55
CA PHE A 91 -8.81 9.37 4.41
C PHE A 91 -8.70 9.91 2.98
N LEU A 92 -8.79 9.05 1.97
CA LEU A 92 -8.68 9.46 0.55
C LEU A 92 -9.85 10.32 0.10
N ASP A 93 -11.05 10.15 0.66
CA ASP A 93 -12.23 10.99 0.36
C ASP A 93 -12.01 12.48 0.70
N GLN A 94 -11.04 12.79 1.57
CA GLN A 94 -10.69 14.18 1.91
C GLN A 94 -9.90 14.88 0.80
N ALA A 95 -9.42 14.15 -0.22
CA ALA A 95 -8.56 14.69 -1.27
C ALA A 95 -9.28 15.59 -2.31
N GLY A 96 -10.54 15.96 -2.10
CA GLY A 96 -11.29 16.78 -3.05
C GLY A 96 -10.61 18.09 -3.44
N GLY A 97 -9.98 18.79 -2.48
CA GLY A 97 -9.22 20.01 -2.75
C GLY A 97 -7.95 19.76 -3.58
N LEU A 98 -7.25 18.67 -3.30
CA LEU A 98 -6.05 18.27 -4.04
C LEU A 98 -6.39 17.85 -5.47
N TRP A 99 -7.51 17.14 -5.65
CA TRP A 99 -8.02 16.77 -6.96
C TRP A 99 -8.38 18.00 -7.80
N TYR A 100 -9.09 18.96 -7.18
CA TYR A 100 -9.52 20.20 -7.88
C TYR A 100 -8.35 21.07 -8.36
N THR A 101 -7.19 21.00 -7.67
CA THR A 101 -5.99 21.79 -8.00
C THR A 101 -4.92 20.99 -8.75
N ASP A 102 -5.26 19.77 -9.21
CA ASP A 102 -4.31 18.86 -9.91
C ASP A 102 -3.03 18.55 -9.10
N ALA A 103 -3.09 18.65 -7.77
CA ALA A 103 -1.90 18.58 -6.91
C ALA A 103 -1.15 17.23 -6.92
N LEU A 104 -1.80 16.16 -7.37
CA LEU A 104 -1.25 14.81 -7.45
C LEU A 104 -1.02 14.33 -8.88
N VAL A 105 -1.37 15.16 -9.89
CA VAL A 105 -1.21 14.81 -11.30
C VAL A 105 0.24 14.52 -11.65
N GLY A 106 0.47 13.39 -12.35
CA GLY A 106 1.80 12.97 -12.80
C GLY A 106 2.68 12.29 -11.77
N LYS A 107 2.29 12.25 -10.48
CA LYS A 107 3.07 11.54 -9.46
C LYS A 107 3.03 10.02 -9.70
N ALA A 108 4.16 9.33 -9.49
CA ALA A 108 4.18 7.87 -9.52
C ALA A 108 3.39 7.30 -8.34
N ALA A 109 2.55 6.29 -8.56
CA ALA A 109 1.80 5.69 -7.47
C ALA A 109 1.62 4.18 -7.63
N ALA A 110 1.47 3.45 -6.53
CA ALA A 110 1.22 2.02 -6.49
C ALA A 110 0.31 1.62 -5.33
N ALA A 111 -0.17 0.37 -5.38
CA ALA A 111 -1.00 -0.22 -4.33
C ALA A 111 -0.41 -1.54 -3.83
N PHE A 112 -0.66 -1.88 -2.54
CA PHE A 112 -0.41 -3.21 -1.99
C PHE A 112 -1.50 -3.61 -1.01
N THR A 113 -1.72 -4.93 -0.82
CA THR A 113 -2.82 -5.42 0.00
C THR A 113 -2.52 -6.74 0.71
N SER A 114 -3.42 -7.13 1.62
CA SER A 114 -3.48 -8.46 2.21
C SER A 114 -4.91 -9.00 2.23
N THR A 115 -5.03 -10.33 2.11
CA THR A 115 -6.30 -11.06 2.21
C THR A 115 -6.15 -12.24 3.15
N ALA A 116 -7.24 -12.75 3.71
CA ALA A 116 -7.21 -13.97 4.50
C ALA A 116 -7.00 -15.21 3.62
N ALA A 117 -7.57 -15.24 2.42
CA ALA A 117 -7.52 -16.37 1.52
C ALA A 117 -6.90 -15.99 0.16
N GLN A 118 -6.39 -17.00 -0.57
CA GLN A 118 -5.76 -16.83 -1.87
C GLN A 118 -6.70 -16.20 -2.91
N HIS A 119 -8.00 -16.53 -2.85
CA HIS A 119 -9.05 -15.95 -3.69
C HIS A 119 -9.91 -14.93 -2.94
N GLY A 120 -9.33 -14.25 -1.93
CA GLY A 120 -10.02 -13.34 -1.02
C GLY A 120 -10.20 -11.92 -1.56
N GLY A 121 -10.01 -11.67 -2.86
CA GLY A 121 -10.18 -10.36 -3.48
C GLY A 121 -8.94 -9.49 -3.45
N GLN A 122 -7.76 -10.07 -3.67
CA GLN A 122 -6.50 -9.31 -3.77
C GLN A 122 -6.56 -8.26 -4.86
N GLU A 123 -6.89 -8.70 -6.09
CA GLU A 123 -6.93 -7.84 -7.27
C GLU A 123 -7.99 -6.75 -7.15
N THR A 124 -9.20 -7.11 -6.68
CA THR A 124 -10.29 -6.13 -6.54
C THR A 124 -9.98 -5.09 -5.47
N THR A 125 -9.30 -5.48 -4.38
CA THR A 125 -8.82 -4.54 -3.36
C THR A 125 -7.77 -3.60 -3.93
N LEU A 126 -6.78 -4.11 -4.68
CA LEU A 126 -5.81 -3.29 -5.39
C LEU A 126 -6.50 -2.32 -6.35
N PHE A 127 -7.45 -2.79 -7.16
CA PHE A 127 -8.21 -1.93 -8.07
C PHE A 127 -9.02 -0.84 -7.34
N SER A 128 -9.55 -1.11 -6.16
CA SER A 128 -10.25 -0.09 -5.38
C SER A 128 -9.33 1.06 -4.97
N ILE A 129 -8.05 0.79 -4.68
CA ILE A 129 -7.03 1.81 -4.40
C ILE A 129 -6.57 2.48 -5.71
N ILE A 130 -6.23 1.68 -6.73
CA ILE A 130 -5.74 2.15 -8.03
C ILE A 130 -6.75 3.10 -8.69
N THR A 131 -8.03 2.82 -8.59
CA THR A 131 -9.08 3.69 -9.13
C THR A 131 -9.00 5.09 -8.54
N ASN A 132 -8.80 5.23 -7.21
CA ASN A 132 -8.58 6.54 -6.58
C ASN A 132 -7.32 7.22 -7.12
N LEU A 133 -6.19 6.49 -7.21
CA LEU A 133 -4.93 7.03 -7.72
C LEU A 133 -5.04 7.53 -9.16
N LEU A 134 -5.79 6.81 -10.02
CA LEU A 134 -6.09 7.25 -11.39
C LEU A 134 -6.94 8.50 -11.42
N HIS A 135 -7.97 8.60 -10.57
CA HIS A 135 -8.79 9.81 -10.44
C HIS A 135 -7.99 11.03 -9.96
N PHE A 136 -6.94 10.80 -9.15
CA PHE A 136 -6.00 11.85 -8.74
C PHE A 136 -4.98 12.22 -9.82
N GLY A 137 -5.02 11.56 -11.00
CA GLY A 137 -4.10 11.81 -12.10
C GLY A 137 -2.71 11.19 -11.94
N CYS A 138 -2.55 10.24 -11.00
CA CYS A 138 -1.27 9.58 -10.78
C CYS A 138 -0.91 8.62 -11.93
N THR A 139 0.39 8.43 -12.16
CA THR A 139 0.94 7.38 -13.00
C THR A 139 1.08 6.10 -12.19
N VAL A 140 0.19 5.12 -12.43
CA VAL A 140 0.15 3.88 -11.66
C VAL A 140 1.26 2.92 -12.09
N VAL A 141 2.00 2.41 -11.11
CA VAL A 141 3.08 1.42 -11.25
C VAL A 141 2.64 0.11 -10.61
N GLY A 142 2.60 -0.97 -11.38
CA GLY A 142 2.24 -2.30 -10.87
C GLY A 142 3.45 -3.15 -10.46
N LEU A 143 3.17 -4.34 -9.94
CA LEU A 143 4.15 -5.40 -9.72
C LEU A 143 4.26 -6.24 -11.01
N ASP A 144 5.09 -5.80 -11.94
CA ASP A 144 5.18 -6.46 -13.24
C ASP A 144 5.85 -7.84 -13.18
N TYR A 145 5.80 -8.56 -14.29
CA TYR A 145 6.40 -9.89 -14.42
C TYR A 145 7.94 -9.88 -14.50
N GLY A 146 8.60 -8.76 -14.33
CA GLY A 146 10.03 -8.66 -14.01
C GLY A 146 10.34 -9.29 -12.63
N PHE A 147 9.40 -9.23 -11.70
CA PHE A 147 9.44 -9.99 -10.45
C PHE A 147 9.04 -11.45 -10.70
N LYS A 148 9.99 -12.29 -11.11
CA LYS A 148 9.73 -13.68 -11.53
C LYS A 148 9.17 -14.57 -10.42
N ALA A 149 9.49 -14.30 -9.15
CA ALA A 149 9.07 -15.13 -8.03
C ALA A 149 7.54 -15.15 -7.81
N GLN A 150 6.78 -14.17 -8.34
CA GLN A 150 5.31 -14.18 -8.26
C GLN A 150 4.67 -15.31 -9.09
N ASN A 151 5.36 -15.86 -10.09
CA ASN A 151 4.80 -16.86 -11.01
C ASN A 151 4.79 -18.30 -10.48
N GLY A 152 5.39 -18.56 -9.31
CA GLY A 152 5.46 -19.90 -8.74
C GLY A 152 4.11 -20.41 -8.24
N VAL A 153 3.89 -21.73 -8.30
CA VAL A 153 2.69 -22.43 -7.82
C VAL A 153 3.01 -23.52 -6.80
N ASP A 154 4.26 -23.62 -6.38
CA ASP A 154 4.79 -24.64 -5.47
C ASP A 154 4.46 -24.37 -4.00
N VAL A 155 4.22 -23.09 -3.64
CA VAL A 155 3.80 -22.65 -2.30
C VAL A 155 2.72 -21.59 -2.40
N VAL A 156 1.96 -21.40 -1.32
CA VAL A 156 1.02 -20.27 -1.22
C VAL A 156 1.80 -18.97 -1.16
N ARG A 157 1.55 -18.07 -2.09
CA ARG A 157 2.19 -16.76 -2.18
C ARG A 157 1.22 -15.69 -2.63
N GLY A 158 1.49 -14.45 -2.25
CA GLY A 158 0.86 -13.30 -2.85
C GLY A 158 1.48 -12.96 -4.21
N GLY A 159 1.03 -11.87 -4.80
CA GLY A 159 1.52 -11.34 -6.06
C GLY A 159 0.40 -11.17 -7.07
N ALA A 160 0.37 -10.02 -7.68
CA ALA A 160 -0.52 -9.71 -8.78
C ALA A 160 0.14 -8.59 -9.60
N PRO A 161 -0.03 -8.54 -10.93
CA PRO A 161 0.61 -7.50 -11.74
C PRO A 161 0.13 -6.08 -11.38
N TYR A 162 -0.92 -5.97 -10.60
CA TYR A 162 -1.52 -4.71 -10.14
C TYR A 162 -0.89 -4.14 -8.86
N GLY A 163 -0.16 -4.98 -8.08
CA GLY A 163 0.50 -4.57 -6.84
C GLY A 163 0.94 -5.74 -5.98
N ALA A 164 1.76 -5.49 -4.97
CA ALA A 164 2.22 -6.51 -4.05
C ALA A 164 1.10 -6.97 -3.10
N THR A 165 1.03 -8.28 -2.84
CA THR A 165 0.00 -8.85 -1.97
C THR A 165 0.56 -9.90 -1.03
N THR A 166 -0.15 -10.16 0.08
CA THR A 166 0.11 -11.28 0.98
C THR A 166 -1.18 -11.96 1.40
N ILE A 167 -1.10 -13.22 1.86
CA ILE A 167 -2.22 -14.01 2.34
C ILE A 167 -1.98 -14.33 3.82
N ALA A 168 -2.95 -13.98 4.68
CA ALA A 168 -2.79 -14.03 6.14
C ALA A 168 -3.32 -15.30 6.81
N ASN A 169 -4.05 -16.17 6.10
CA ASN A 169 -4.97 -17.18 6.61
C ASN A 169 -6.22 -16.56 7.30
N ASN A 170 -7.25 -17.38 7.49
CA ASN A 170 -8.52 -16.93 8.10
C ASN A 170 -8.36 -16.49 9.56
N ASP A 171 -7.37 -17.04 10.26
CA ASP A 171 -7.03 -16.74 11.64
C ASP A 171 -5.90 -15.69 11.79
N GLY A 172 -5.38 -15.17 10.67
CA GLY A 172 -4.28 -14.22 10.67
C GLY A 172 -2.91 -14.82 11.02
N SER A 173 -2.78 -16.14 11.13
CA SER A 173 -1.56 -16.80 11.60
C SER A 173 -0.41 -16.75 10.61
N ARG A 174 -0.70 -16.73 9.29
CA ARG A 174 0.33 -16.68 8.27
C ARG A 174 0.87 -15.25 8.11
N GLN A 175 2.11 -15.07 8.46
CA GLN A 175 2.81 -13.80 8.21
C GLN A 175 3.22 -13.70 6.73
N PRO A 176 3.45 -12.47 6.20
CA PRO A 176 4.02 -12.30 4.87
C PRO A 176 5.27 -13.16 4.68
N SER A 177 5.29 -13.97 3.63
CA SER A 177 6.46 -14.81 3.30
C SER A 177 7.58 -13.96 2.70
N ASP A 178 8.78 -14.54 2.64
CA ASP A 178 9.93 -13.86 2.02
C ASP A 178 9.61 -13.44 0.58
N VAL A 179 8.89 -14.27 -0.19
CA VAL A 179 8.47 -13.93 -1.55
C VAL A 179 7.47 -12.77 -1.57
N ASP A 180 6.52 -12.72 -0.62
CA ASP A 180 5.57 -11.61 -0.50
C ASP A 180 6.32 -10.30 -0.18
N LEU A 181 7.29 -10.35 0.75
CA LEU A 181 8.13 -9.21 1.14
C LEU A 181 9.06 -8.77 0.00
N ASP A 182 9.64 -9.71 -0.74
CA ASP A 182 10.48 -9.39 -1.91
C ASP A 182 9.67 -8.72 -3.02
N GLY A 183 8.41 -9.14 -3.22
CA GLY A 183 7.47 -8.46 -4.11
C GLY A 183 7.19 -7.02 -3.67
N ALA A 184 7.02 -6.79 -2.37
CA ALA A 184 6.83 -5.46 -1.80
C ALA A 184 8.09 -4.58 -1.97
N ARG A 185 9.31 -5.12 -1.73
CA ARG A 185 10.59 -4.43 -1.99
C ARG A 185 10.73 -4.05 -3.48
N TYR A 186 10.42 -5.00 -4.35
CA TYR A 186 10.46 -4.77 -5.79
C TYR A 186 9.52 -3.64 -6.20
N LEU A 187 8.27 -3.63 -5.69
CA LEU A 187 7.30 -2.59 -5.96
C LEU A 187 7.78 -1.21 -5.49
N GLY A 188 8.30 -1.13 -4.25
CA GLY A 188 8.85 0.11 -3.69
C GLY A 188 9.97 0.69 -4.53
N ARG A 189 10.95 -0.15 -4.94
CA ARG A 189 12.03 0.24 -5.85
C ARG A 189 11.48 0.80 -7.16
N ARG A 190 10.54 0.10 -7.80
CA ARG A 190 9.95 0.53 -9.08
C ARG A 190 9.27 1.90 -9.00
N VAL A 191 8.48 2.13 -7.94
CA VAL A 191 7.83 3.43 -7.74
C VAL A 191 8.87 4.52 -7.60
N ALA A 192 9.92 4.32 -6.80
CA ALA A 192 10.97 5.29 -6.57
C ALA A 192 11.75 5.62 -7.87
N GLU A 193 12.17 4.60 -8.63
CA GLU A 193 12.83 4.76 -9.92
C GLU A 193 11.93 5.47 -10.95
N THR A 194 10.61 5.20 -10.92
CA THR A 194 9.65 5.86 -11.81
C THR A 194 9.46 7.32 -11.41
N ALA A 195 9.24 7.60 -10.12
CA ALA A 195 9.12 8.96 -9.61
C ALA A 195 10.35 9.80 -9.96
N ALA A 196 11.56 9.25 -9.78
CA ALA A 196 12.79 9.93 -10.12
C ALA A 196 12.90 10.31 -11.60
N LYS A 197 12.34 9.51 -12.51
CA LYS A 197 12.30 9.81 -13.96
C LYS A 197 11.24 10.86 -14.31
N LEU A 198 10.15 10.92 -13.55
CA LEU A 198 9.05 11.87 -13.80
C LEU A 198 9.37 13.28 -13.31
N ILE A 199 10.28 13.43 -12.34
CA ILE A 199 10.73 14.73 -11.80
C ILE A 199 12.04 15.23 -12.42
N ALA A 200 12.69 14.43 -13.28
CA ALA A 200 13.92 14.81 -13.98
C ALA A 200 13.63 15.71 -15.18
#